data_d1f6c8c6daace3cbb91fec92e1226e73
#
_entry.id   d1f6c8c6daace3cbb91fec92e1226e73
#
_cell.length_a   1.000
_cell.length_b   1.000
_cell.length_c   1.000
_cell.angle_alpha   90.00
_cell.angle_beta   90.00
_cell.angle_gamma   90.00
#
_symmetry.space_group_name_H-M   'P 1'
#
loop_
_entity.id
_entity.type
_entity.pdbx_description
1 polymer ?
#
loop_
_entity_poly.entity_id
_entity_poly.type
_entity_poly.pdbx_seq_one_letter_code
_entity_poly.pdbx_strand_id
1 'polypeptide(L)'
;MYIMEILKIYNNLITETAAQSCVRSFGKELFAQPLGGNEPNTTLEDDYLNIISDFTDASYGKSIKPEFLAAIKNLKGCMKSYPEVLVPETTKVYRGLTLPVSEFINSKHIIDTKQLFDYTYKTPYLIQSWSTSFDIASSFGNNEVLNEIADQLDLSNYNTPQNRQELLKLVTKEGLTIAFVLEYTSNSSEFLFKSKYFKKISANEHEEEILRIGNKPIAVKAKFNDHEDVFLSMNGLRLIKLINLAIGEI
;
A
#
# COMPACT_ATOMS: atom_id res chain seq x y z
N MET A 1 -37.45 -13.92 -13.89
CA MET A 1 -36.33 -13.89 -12.96
C MET A 1 -35.07 -14.49 -13.61
N TYR A 2 -35.11 -15.69 -14.17
CA TYR A 2 -33.94 -16.37 -14.77
C TYR A 2 -33.25 -15.61 -15.93
N ILE A 3 -34.00 -14.98 -16.82
CA ILE A 3 -33.44 -14.26 -17.98
C ILE A 3 -32.60 -13.02 -17.52
N MET A 4 -33.05 -12.33 -16.50
CA MET A 4 -32.31 -11.18 -15.95
C MET A 4 -30.97 -11.58 -15.28
N GLU A 5 -30.96 -12.75 -14.63
CA GLU A 5 -29.72 -13.31 -14.06
C GLU A 5 -28.73 -13.74 -15.15
N ILE A 6 -29.22 -14.41 -16.20
CA ILE A 6 -28.38 -14.81 -17.34
C ILE A 6 -27.79 -13.59 -18.05
N LEU A 7 -28.59 -12.56 -18.28
CA LEU A 7 -28.09 -11.30 -18.88
C LEU A 7 -27.07 -10.61 -18.00
N LYS A 8 -27.24 -10.64 -16.68
CA LYS A 8 -26.29 -10.07 -15.73
C LYS A 8 -24.95 -10.83 -15.75
N ILE A 9 -25.01 -12.17 -15.77
CA ILE A 9 -23.82 -13.03 -15.88
C ILE A 9 -23.10 -12.79 -17.21
N TYR A 10 -23.85 -12.73 -18.32
CA TYR A 10 -23.29 -12.51 -19.64
C TYR A 10 -22.64 -11.14 -19.78
N ASN A 11 -23.29 -10.08 -19.28
CA ASN A 11 -22.72 -8.73 -19.27
C ASN A 11 -21.45 -8.66 -18.39
N ASN A 12 -21.45 -9.29 -17.24
CA ASN A 12 -20.26 -9.35 -16.37
C ASN A 12 -19.10 -10.05 -17.09
N LEU A 13 -19.37 -11.16 -17.79
CA LEU A 13 -18.34 -11.91 -18.52
C LEU A 13 -17.75 -11.08 -19.68
N ILE A 14 -18.59 -10.37 -20.44
CA ILE A 14 -18.13 -9.49 -21.53
C ILE A 14 -17.28 -8.35 -20.96
N THR A 15 -17.73 -7.73 -19.91
CA THR A 15 -17.01 -6.63 -19.25
C THR A 15 -15.66 -7.09 -18.68
N GLU A 16 -15.64 -8.25 -18.02
CA GLU A 16 -14.41 -8.86 -17.53
C GLU A 16 -13.39 -9.07 -18.66
N THR A 17 -13.82 -9.67 -19.77
CA THR A 17 -12.95 -9.93 -20.93
C THR A 17 -12.42 -8.64 -21.55
N ALA A 18 -13.25 -7.62 -21.68
CA ALA A 18 -12.87 -6.34 -22.25
C ALA A 18 -11.91 -5.57 -21.31
N ALA A 19 -12.16 -5.58 -20.00
CA ALA A 19 -11.29 -4.98 -19.01
C ALA A 19 -9.91 -5.69 -18.95
N GLN A 20 -9.89 -7.01 -19.05
CA GLN A 20 -8.65 -7.79 -19.17
C GLN A 20 -7.85 -7.40 -20.42
N SER A 21 -8.53 -7.10 -21.54
CA SER A 21 -7.87 -6.60 -22.75
C SER A 21 -7.15 -5.26 -22.51
N CYS A 22 -7.74 -4.34 -21.72
CA CYS A 22 -7.07 -3.09 -21.32
C CYS A 22 -5.78 -3.37 -20.55
N VAL A 23 -5.80 -4.31 -19.61
CA VAL A 23 -4.63 -4.66 -18.78
C VAL A 23 -3.58 -5.37 -19.60
N ARG A 24 -3.96 -6.25 -20.53
CA ARG A 24 -3.03 -6.90 -21.44
C ARG A 24 -2.32 -5.89 -22.35
N SER A 25 -3.06 -4.92 -22.90
CA SER A 25 -2.46 -3.82 -23.67
C SER A 25 -1.47 -3.02 -22.83
N PHE A 26 -1.81 -2.72 -21.59
CA PHE A 26 -0.93 -2.03 -20.66
C PHE A 26 0.34 -2.84 -20.39
N GLY A 27 0.22 -4.13 -20.13
CA GLY A 27 1.35 -5.03 -19.94
C GLY A 27 2.26 -5.05 -21.17
N LYS A 28 1.71 -5.15 -22.38
CA LYS A 28 2.48 -5.10 -23.62
C LYS A 28 3.25 -3.78 -23.80
N GLU A 29 2.63 -2.65 -23.47
CA GLU A 29 3.29 -1.35 -23.52
C GLU A 29 4.42 -1.24 -22.47
N LEU A 30 4.25 -1.80 -21.30
CA LEU A 30 5.30 -1.86 -20.27
C LEU A 30 6.50 -2.70 -20.73
N PHE A 31 6.25 -3.84 -21.40
CA PHE A 31 7.31 -4.73 -21.89
C PHE A 31 8.06 -4.20 -23.11
N ALA A 32 7.39 -3.45 -23.96
CA ALA A 32 8.07 -2.81 -25.08
C ALA A 32 9.13 -1.81 -24.63
N GLN A 33 9.13 -1.42 -23.35
CA GLN A 33 10.12 -0.56 -22.75
C GLN A 33 11.24 -1.40 -22.12
N PRO A 34 12.52 -1.07 -22.31
CA PRO A 34 13.60 -1.82 -21.70
C PRO A 34 13.52 -1.68 -20.17
N LEU A 35 12.97 -2.69 -19.52
CA LEU A 35 13.10 -2.91 -18.09
C LEU A 35 14.57 -3.26 -17.87
N GLY A 36 15.33 -2.35 -17.28
CA GLY A 36 16.76 -2.57 -17.07
C GLY A 36 17.02 -3.78 -16.17
N GLY A 37 17.37 -4.89 -16.78
CA GLY A 37 17.79 -6.11 -16.11
C GLY A 37 16.90 -7.30 -16.45
N ASN A 38 17.48 -8.30 -17.10
CA ASN A 38 16.97 -9.63 -17.43
C ASN A 38 15.54 -9.62 -18.02
N GLU A 39 15.47 -9.70 -19.34
CA GLU A 39 14.20 -10.01 -20.00
C GLU A 39 13.61 -11.28 -19.36
N PRO A 40 12.38 -11.22 -18.85
CA PRO A 40 11.71 -12.45 -18.46
C PRO A 40 11.57 -13.29 -19.72
N ASN A 41 12.09 -14.52 -19.65
CA ASN A 41 12.04 -15.50 -20.74
C ASN A 41 10.62 -16.08 -20.79
N THR A 42 9.64 -15.24 -21.18
CA THR A 42 8.22 -15.55 -21.03
C THR A 42 7.58 -15.72 -22.39
N THR A 43 7.26 -16.95 -22.65
CA THR A 43 6.34 -17.33 -23.71
C THR A 43 4.92 -17.13 -23.20
N LEU A 44 4.18 -16.17 -23.82
CA LEU A 44 2.72 -16.15 -23.84
C LEU A 44 1.95 -15.22 -22.86
N GLU A 45 0.72 -14.94 -23.28
CA GLU A 45 -0.29 -14.00 -22.77
C GLU A 45 -0.53 -13.96 -21.25
N ASP A 46 -0.17 -15.04 -20.53
CA ASP A 46 -0.33 -15.15 -19.09
C ASP A 46 0.66 -14.29 -18.30
N ASP A 47 1.77 -13.92 -18.92
CA ASP A 47 2.87 -13.24 -18.24
C ASP A 47 2.65 -11.73 -18.07
N TYR A 48 1.83 -11.12 -18.92
CA TYR A 48 1.50 -9.69 -18.77
C TYR A 48 0.72 -9.38 -17.49
N LEU A 49 -0.04 -10.34 -16.98
CA LEU A 49 -0.76 -10.20 -15.72
C LEU A 49 0.18 -10.41 -14.52
N ASN A 50 1.14 -11.34 -14.65
CA ASN A 50 2.17 -11.58 -13.64
C ASN A 50 3.06 -10.35 -13.43
N ILE A 51 3.31 -9.55 -14.48
CA ILE A 51 4.09 -8.32 -14.34
C ILE A 51 3.40 -7.27 -13.48
N ILE A 52 2.08 -7.15 -13.56
CA ILE A 52 1.39 -6.23 -12.67
C ILE A 52 1.54 -6.71 -11.23
N SER A 53 1.51 -8.02 -10.98
CA SER A 53 1.85 -8.61 -9.69
C SER A 53 3.29 -8.25 -9.30
N ASP A 54 4.24 -8.42 -10.18
CA ASP A 54 5.64 -8.08 -9.94
C ASP A 54 5.87 -6.58 -9.70
N PHE A 55 5.08 -5.70 -10.34
CA PHE A 55 5.11 -4.26 -10.07
C PHE A 55 4.51 -3.87 -8.71
N THR A 56 3.70 -4.72 -8.10
CA THR A 56 3.24 -4.53 -6.72
C THR A 56 4.31 -4.92 -5.72
N ASP A 57 5.28 -5.74 -6.12
CA ASP A 57 6.43 -6.10 -5.32
C ASP A 57 7.43 -4.95 -5.21
N ALA A 58 7.98 -4.74 -4.02
CA ALA A 58 8.93 -3.69 -3.66
C ALA A 58 10.20 -3.64 -4.54
N SER A 59 10.52 -4.72 -5.25
CA SER A 59 11.74 -4.83 -6.06
C SER A 59 11.70 -4.04 -7.38
N TYR A 60 10.53 -3.84 -7.97
CA TYR A 60 10.36 -3.16 -9.26
C TYR A 60 10.04 -1.67 -9.18
N GLY A 61 9.66 -1.18 -8.01
CA GLY A 61 9.14 0.18 -7.81
C GLY A 61 10.17 1.30 -7.77
N LYS A 62 11.45 1.03 -7.96
CA LYS A 62 12.51 2.00 -7.63
C LYS A 62 12.67 3.19 -8.59
N SER A 63 12.10 3.16 -9.78
CA SER A 63 12.11 4.35 -10.66
C SER A 63 10.95 4.35 -11.65
N ILE A 64 10.11 5.37 -11.58
CA ILE A 64 9.08 5.59 -12.59
C ILE A 64 9.76 6.20 -13.80
N LYS A 65 9.82 5.45 -14.88
CA LYS A 65 10.32 5.96 -16.15
C LYS A 65 9.22 6.77 -16.84
N PRO A 66 9.56 7.89 -17.52
CA PRO A 66 8.56 8.70 -18.26
C PRO A 66 7.73 7.90 -19.26
N GLU A 67 8.31 6.85 -19.83
CA GLU A 67 7.66 5.96 -20.79
C GLU A 67 6.42 5.28 -20.20
N PHE A 68 6.45 4.95 -18.91
CA PHE A 68 5.32 4.31 -18.23
C PHE A 68 4.12 5.26 -18.06
N LEU A 69 4.34 6.58 -18.08
CA LEU A 69 3.26 7.55 -17.97
C LEU A 69 2.29 7.48 -19.16
N ALA A 70 2.79 7.19 -20.36
CA ALA A 70 1.97 7.00 -21.54
C ALA A 70 1.11 5.73 -21.42
N ALA A 71 1.72 4.61 -21.05
CA ALA A 71 1.01 3.33 -20.82
C ALA A 71 -0.08 3.47 -19.75
N ILE A 72 0.20 4.17 -18.64
CA ILE A 72 -0.79 4.46 -17.58
C ILE A 72 -1.94 5.30 -18.11
N LYS A 73 -1.64 6.33 -18.93
CA LYS A 73 -2.69 7.18 -19.51
C LYS A 73 -3.61 6.36 -20.42
N ASN A 74 -3.05 5.47 -21.22
CA ASN A 74 -3.80 4.58 -22.10
C ASN A 74 -4.66 3.60 -21.29
N LEU A 75 -4.10 2.98 -20.25
CA LEU A 75 -4.85 2.12 -19.33
C LEU A 75 -6.02 2.87 -18.70
N LYS A 76 -5.76 4.05 -18.13
CA LYS A 76 -6.81 4.90 -17.53
C LYS A 76 -7.89 5.27 -18.53
N GLY A 77 -7.53 5.57 -19.77
CA GLY A 77 -8.46 5.85 -20.86
C GLY A 77 -9.35 4.65 -21.17
N CYS A 78 -8.74 3.49 -21.32
CA CYS A 78 -9.44 2.24 -21.58
C CYS A 78 -10.40 1.85 -20.45
N MET A 79 -9.95 1.91 -19.20
CA MET A 79 -10.74 1.49 -18.03
C MET A 79 -11.94 2.40 -17.75
N LYS A 80 -11.92 3.65 -18.19
CA LYS A 80 -13.09 4.55 -18.08
C LYS A 80 -14.33 4.03 -18.82
N SER A 81 -14.14 3.17 -19.80
CA SER A 81 -15.25 2.52 -20.53
C SER A 81 -15.88 1.37 -19.75
N TYR A 82 -15.31 0.99 -18.60
CA TYR A 82 -15.74 -0.15 -17.78
C TYR A 82 -15.88 0.27 -16.30
N PRO A 83 -16.85 1.13 -15.98
CA PRO A 83 -16.98 1.73 -14.65
C PRO A 83 -17.19 0.69 -13.53
N GLU A 84 -17.76 -0.48 -13.84
CA GLU A 84 -17.97 -1.56 -12.90
C GLU A 84 -16.66 -2.18 -12.37
N VAL A 85 -15.58 -2.06 -13.12
CA VAL A 85 -14.23 -2.53 -12.72
C VAL A 85 -13.58 -1.54 -11.75
N LEU A 86 -13.97 -0.27 -11.84
CA LEU A 86 -13.45 0.77 -10.97
C LEU A 86 -14.05 0.67 -9.56
N VAL A 87 -13.31 1.19 -8.62
CA VAL A 87 -13.81 1.36 -7.25
C VAL A 87 -14.72 2.59 -7.23
N PRO A 88 -15.95 2.48 -6.73
CA PRO A 88 -16.84 3.62 -6.62
C PRO A 88 -16.20 4.75 -5.80
N GLU A 89 -16.52 5.99 -6.15
CA GLU A 89 -16.19 7.15 -5.33
C GLU A 89 -16.74 6.96 -3.91
N THR A 90 -16.06 7.54 -2.93
CA THR A 90 -16.39 7.42 -1.51
C THR A 90 -16.18 6.03 -0.88
N THR A 91 -15.67 5.05 -1.63
CA THR A 91 -15.28 3.76 -1.06
C THR A 91 -14.03 3.94 -0.20
N LYS A 92 -14.07 3.42 1.02
CA LYS A 92 -12.89 3.33 1.87
C LYS A 92 -12.03 2.17 1.43
N VAL A 93 -10.75 2.43 1.30
CA VAL A 93 -9.73 1.41 0.98
C VAL A 93 -8.59 1.53 1.98
N TYR A 94 -7.96 0.42 2.26
CA TYR A 94 -6.97 0.28 3.33
C TYR A 94 -5.67 -0.30 2.79
N ARG A 95 -4.56 0.08 3.40
CA ARG A 95 -3.25 -0.49 3.12
C ARG A 95 -2.45 -0.63 4.40
N GLY A 96 -2.10 -1.86 4.76
CA GLY A 96 -1.13 -2.13 5.81
C GLY A 96 0.29 -1.94 5.30
N LEU A 97 1.13 -1.33 6.08
CA LEU A 97 2.55 -1.15 5.78
C LEU A 97 3.34 -0.80 7.04
N THR A 98 4.65 -0.91 6.90
CA THR A 98 5.61 -0.53 7.93
C THR A 98 6.26 0.81 7.52
N LEU A 99 6.22 1.81 8.40
CA LEU A 99 6.76 3.15 8.17
C LEU A 99 7.93 3.44 9.12
N PRO A 100 8.97 4.14 8.66
CA PRO A 100 10.07 4.52 9.53
C PRO A 100 9.65 5.61 10.52
N VAL A 101 10.09 5.47 11.76
CA VAL A 101 9.85 6.46 12.84
C VAL A 101 10.37 7.85 12.48
N SER A 102 11.44 7.93 11.69
CA SER A 102 12.00 9.20 11.23
C SER A 102 10.99 10.11 10.52
N GLU A 103 10.00 9.53 9.83
CA GLU A 103 8.94 10.33 9.17
C GLU A 103 8.08 11.08 10.19
N PHE A 104 7.80 10.47 11.34
CA PHE A 104 7.00 11.08 12.41
C PHE A 104 7.78 12.11 13.20
N ILE A 105 9.04 11.83 13.50
CA ILE A 105 9.94 12.76 14.17
C ILE A 105 10.08 14.05 13.34
N ASN A 106 10.37 13.93 12.05
CA ASN A 106 10.58 15.06 11.15
C ASN A 106 9.32 15.92 10.97
N SER A 107 8.16 15.30 10.98
CA SER A 107 6.87 16.00 10.90
C SER A 107 6.36 16.50 12.25
N LYS A 108 7.06 16.24 13.34
CA LYS A 108 6.62 16.47 14.72
C LYS A 108 5.25 15.82 15.02
N HIS A 109 5.04 14.65 14.45
CA HIS A 109 3.78 13.94 14.56
C HIS A 109 3.80 12.99 15.75
N ILE A 110 2.85 13.16 16.66
CA ILE A 110 2.67 12.25 17.80
C ILE A 110 1.94 11.01 17.29
N ILE A 111 2.53 9.84 17.55
CA ILE A 111 1.95 8.54 17.18
C ILE A 111 0.88 8.20 18.20
N ASP A 112 -0.39 8.33 17.80
CA ASP A 112 -1.50 7.88 18.63
C ASP A 112 -1.88 6.44 18.27
N THR A 113 -1.80 5.55 19.27
CA THR A 113 -2.13 4.13 19.08
C THR A 113 -3.64 3.87 19.02
N LYS A 114 -4.47 4.87 19.29
CA LYS A 114 -5.93 4.72 19.39
C LYS A 114 -6.71 5.46 18.31
N GLN A 115 -6.12 6.48 17.69
CA GLN A 115 -6.81 7.38 16.81
C GLN A 115 -6.22 7.37 15.40
N LEU A 116 -7.07 7.69 14.43
CA LEU A 116 -6.66 8.01 13.08
C LEU A 116 -6.09 9.43 13.05
N PHE A 117 -4.96 9.61 12.42
CA PHE A 117 -4.33 10.90 12.19
C PHE A 117 -4.10 11.19 10.71
N ASP A 118 -4.01 12.47 10.35
CA ASP A 118 -3.76 12.90 8.99
C ASP A 118 -2.31 12.58 8.60
N TYR A 119 -2.13 11.92 7.45
CA TYR A 119 -0.84 11.56 6.92
C TYR A 119 -0.80 11.79 5.41
N THR A 120 0.33 12.23 4.89
CA THR A 120 0.56 12.31 3.44
C THR A 120 1.36 11.12 2.99
N TYR A 121 0.69 10.12 2.46
CA TYR A 121 1.33 8.93 1.92
C TYR A 121 2.06 9.23 0.62
N LYS A 122 3.36 8.97 0.63
CA LYS A 122 4.25 9.07 -0.52
C LYS A 122 4.85 7.70 -0.80
N THR A 123 4.93 7.33 -2.05
CA THR A 123 5.50 6.06 -2.47
C THR A 123 6.25 6.22 -3.78
N PRO A 124 7.39 5.54 -3.94
CA PRO A 124 8.07 5.48 -5.23
C PRO A 124 7.38 4.51 -6.20
N TYR A 125 6.46 3.67 -5.69
CA TYR A 125 5.83 2.61 -6.48
C TYR A 125 4.71 3.15 -7.35
N LEU A 126 4.70 2.71 -8.62
CA LEU A 126 3.71 3.10 -9.60
C LEU A 126 2.39 2.37 -9.40
N ILE A 127 2.46 1.09 -9.03
CA ILE A 127 1.32 0.23 -8.76
C ILE A 127 1.36 -0.14 -7.29
N GLN A 128 0.23 -0.03 -6.62
CA GLN A 128 0.10 -0.27 -5.20
C GLN A 128 -1.13 -1.12 -4.95
N SER A 129 -0.96 -2.15 -4.14
CA SER A 129 -2.06 -2.98 -3.64
C SER A 129 -2.71 -2.30 -2.44
N TRP A 130 -4.03 -2.25 -2.45
CA TRP A 130 -4.90 -1.79 -1.37
C TRP A 130 -5.99 -2.84 -1.15
N SER A 131 -6.73 -2.79 -0.07
CA SER A 131 -7.86 -3.69 0.19
C SER A 131 -9.12 -2.90 0.56
N THR A 132 -10.30 -3.44 0.27
CA THR A 132 -11.56 -2.93 0.82
C THR A 132 -11.78 -3.41 2.25
N SER A 133 -11.06 -4.43 2.70
CA SER A 133 -11.10 -4.97 4.06
C SER A 133 -10.02 -4.37 4.94
N PHE A 134 -10.43 -3.79 6.07
CA PHE A 134 -9.51 -3.32 7.10
C PHE A 134 -8.71 -4.49 7.69
N ASP A 135 -9.38 -5.62 7.97
CA ASP A 135 -8.75 -6.79 8.62
C ASP A 135 -7.67 -7.39 7.72
N ILE A 136 -7.93 -7.50 6.41
CA ILE A 136 -6.93 -7.95 5.46
C ILE A 136 -5.75 -6.96 5.41
N ALA A 137 -6.02 -5.67 5.30
CA ALA A 137 -4.95 -4.67 5.27
C ALA A 137 -4.13 -4.67 6.56
N SER A 138 -4.75 -4.92 7.72
CA SER A 138 -4.07 -4.94 9.01
C SER A 138 -3.16 -6.15 9.21
N SER A 139 -3.31 -7.23 8.43
CA SER A 139 -2.36 -8.35 8.44
C SER A 139 -1.01 -8.03 7.76
N PHE A 140 -0.93 -6.92 7.03
CA PHE A 140 0.31 -6.45 6.41
C PHE A 140 1.04 -5.43 7.30
N GLY A 141 2.36 -5.43 7.22
CA GLY A 141 3.24 -4.70 8.11
C GLY A 141 3.57 -5.53 9.35
N ASN A 142 4.60 -5.15 10.09
CA ASN A 142 4.95 -5.80 11.35
C ASN A 142 5.59 -4.82 12.34
N ASN A 143 5.59 -5.18 13.61
CA ASN A 143 6.24 -4.46 14.70
C ASN A 143 7.48 -5.20 15.23
N GLU A 144 8.01 -6.15 14.49
CA GLU A 144 9.12 -6.98 14.92
C GLU A 144 10.36 -6.14 15.28
N VAL A 145 10.78 -5.27 14.37
CA VAL A 145 11.92 -4.37 14.59
C VAL A 145 11.69 -3.46 15.81
N LEU A 146 10.47 -2.94 15.97
CA LEU A 146 10.13 -2.12 17.14
C LEU A 146 10.23 -2.92 18.44
N ASN A 147 9.69 -4.14 18.46
CA ASN A 147 9.73 -5.00 19.64
C ASN A 147 11.17 -5.40 19.99
N GLU A 148 11.96 -5.80 19.01
CA GLU A 148 13.38 -6.15 19.21
C GLU A 148 14.17 -4.98 19.80
N ILE A 149 14.04 -3.78 19.25
CA ILE A 149 14.73 -2.60 19.79
C ILE A 149 14.23 -2.26 21.19
N ALA A 150 12.91 -2.35 21.42
CA ALA A 150 12.33 -2.08 22.73
C ALA A 150 12.82 -3.04 23.82
N ASP A 151 13.04 -4.31 23.47
CA ASP A 151 13.52 -5.33 24.40
C ASP A 151 15.04 -5.21 24.68
N GLN A 152 15.80 -4.63 23.76
CA GLN A 152 17.24 -4.38 23.93
C GLN A 152 17.55 -3.11 24.73
N LEU A 153 16.59 -2.17 24.82
CA LEU A 153 16.81 -0.89 25.51
C LEU A 153 16.39 -0.95 26.97
N ASP A 154 17.22 -0.39 27.84
CA ASP A 154 16.79 -0.04 29.20
C ASP A 154 15.90 1.21 29.16
N LEU A 155 14.61 1.01 28.94
CA LEU A 155 13.65 2.09 28.81
C LEU A 155 13.51 2.97 30.06
N SER A 156 14.05 2.55 31.21
CA SER A 156 14.06 3.36 32.45
C SER A 156 15.04 4.53 32.35
N ASN A 157 16.05 4.43 31.51
CA ASN A 157 17.06 5.46 31.32
C ASN A 157 16.57 6.70 30.54
N TYR A 158 15.41 6.62 29.88
CA TYR A 158 14.88 7.68 29.01
C TYR A 158 13.81 8.55 29.68
N ASN A 159 13.92 8.76 31.01
CA ASN A 159 12.95 9.56 31.77
C ASN A 159 13.22 11.08 31.72
N THR A 160 14.42 11.49 31.32
CA THR A 160 14.78 12.92 31.22
C THR A 160 14.66 13.41 29.76
N PRO A 161 14.39 14.72 29.53
CA PRO A 161 14.33 15.28 28.20
C PRO A 161 15.61 15.04 27.38
N GLN A 162 16.79 15.17 28.00
CA GLN A 162 18.08 14.95 27.34
C GLN A 162 18.21 13.50 26.84
N ASN A 163 17.90 12.54 27.70
CA ASN A 163 17.98 11.13 27.32
C ASN A 163 16.94 10.78 26.25
N ARG A 164 15.74 11.39 26.28
CA ARG A 164 14.74 11.20 25.23
C ARG A 164 15.22 11.72 23.87
N GLN A 165 15.95 12.83 23.81
CA GLN A 165 16.56 13.30 22.58
C GLN A 165 17.65 12.34 22.04
N GLU A 166 18.39 11.70 22.94
CA GLU A 166 19.34 10.63 22.57
C GLU A 166 18.60 9.39 22.05
N LEU A 167 17.48 9.02 22.67
CA LEU A 167 16.61 7.95 22.19
C LEU A 167 16.15 8.22 20.75
N LEU A 168 15.70 9.43 20.41
CA LEU A 168 15.29 9.76 19.04
C LEU A 168 16.44 9.56 18.04
N LYS A 169 17.66 9.93 18.39
CA LYS A 169 18.84 9.71 17.54
C LYS A 169 19.11 8.22 17.35
N LEU A 170 19.00 7.45 18.44
CA LEU A 170 19.23 6.00 18.40
C LEU A 170 18.20 5.30 17.49
N VAL A 171 16.91 5.49 17.75
CA VAL A 171 15.85 4.80 16.98
C VAL A 171 15.82 5.21 15.51
N THR A 172 16.23 6.43 15.19
CA THR A 172 16.38 6.88 13.80
C THR A 172 17.57 6.21 13.12
N LYS A 173 18.71 6.08 13.84
CA LYS A 173 19.92 5.43 13.33
C LYS A 173 19.71 3.93 13.09
N GLU A 174 19.07 3.26 14.02
CA GLU A 174 18.77 1.83 13.94
C GLU A 174 17.68 1.48 12.92
N GLY A 175 17.06 2.50 12.30
CA GLY A 175 16.03 2.27 11.28
C GLY A 175 14.72 1.72 11.86
N LEU A 176 14.36 2.14 13.08
CA LEU A 176 13.10 1.73 13.71
C LEU A 176 11.91 2.00 12.79
N THR A 177 11.11 0.97 12.61
CA THR A 177 9.87 0.99 11.82
C THR A 177 8.68 0.58 12.67
N ILE A 178 7.51 1.09 12.32
CA ILE A 178 6.25 0.83 13.02
C ILE A 178 5.17 0.47 11.99
N ALA A 179 4.33 -0.50 12.34
CA ALA A 179 3.22 -0.93 11.49
C ALA A 179 2.02 0.03 11.59
N PHE A 180 1.48 0.40 10.44
CA PHE A 180 0.30 1.24 10.29
C PHE A 180 -0.69 0.65 9.29
N VAL A 181 -1.97 1.00 9.48
CA VAL A 181 -2.99 0.86 8.44
C VAL A 181 -3.34 2.26 7.95
N LEU A 182 -3.20 2.47 6.66
CA LEU A 182 -3.65 3.67 5.98
C LEU A 182 -5.09 3.50 5.52
N GLU A 183 -5.93 4.49 5.76
CA GLU A 183 -7.28 4.60 5.22
C GLU A 183 -7.32 5.71 4.18
N TYR A 184 -7.76 5.39 2.98
CA TYR A 184 -8.00 6.35 1.91
C TYR A 184 -9.44 6.25 1.45
N THR A 185 -10.09 7.40 1.25
CA THR A 185 -11.40 7.45 0.61
C THR A 185 -11.22 7.73 -0.87
N SER A 186 -11.65 6.80 -1.72
CA SER A 186 -11.51 6.93 -3.17
C SER A 186 -12.21 8.16 -3.70
N ASN A 187 -11.60 8.83 -4.67
CA ASN A 187 -12.18 9.96 -5.39
C ASN A 187 -11.86 9.86 -6.89
N SER A 188 -12.54 10.66 -7.69
CA SER A 188 -12.40 10.63 -9.15
C SER A 188 -10.99 10.99 -9.66
N SER A 189 -10.15 11.62 -8.84
CA SER A 189 -8.77 11.95 -9.20
C SER A 189 -7.82 10.75 -9.11
N GLU A 190 -8.17 9.73 -8.32
CA GLU A 190 -7.39 8.54 -8.11
C GLU A 190 -7.97 7.35 -8.90
N PHE A 191 -7.08 6.65 -9.56
CA PHE A 191 -7.48 5.49 -10.36
C PHE A 191 -7.30 4.22 -9.52
N LEU A 192 -8.43 3.67 -9.08
CA LEU A 192 -8.49 2.42 -8.33
C LEU A 192 -9.36 1.42 -9.09
N PHE A 193 -8.91 0.19 -9.22
CA PHE A 193 -9.70 -0.86 -9.82
C PHE A 193 -9.61 -2.19 -9.05
N LYS A 194 -10.68 -2.97 -9.12
CA LYS A 194 -10.83 -4.23 -8.38
C LYS A 194 -10.02 -5.33 -9.06
N SER A 195 -9.07 -5.93 -8.36
CA SER A 195 -8.21 -7.00 -8.90
C SER A 195 -8.99 -8.27 -9.24
N LYS A 196 -10.14 -8.50 -8.62
CA LYS A 196 -10.99 -9.68 -8.89
C LYS A 196 -11.39 -9.86 -10.36
N TYR A 197 -11.36 -8.79 -11.15
CA TYR A 197 -11.57 -8.86 -12.60
C TYR A 197 -10.33 -9.32 -13.36
N PHE A 198 -9.21 -9.51 -12.66
CA PHE A 198 -7.91 -9.87 -13.19
C PHE A 198 -7.36 -11.06 -12.41
N LYS A 199 -8.08 -12.20 -12.44
CA LYS A 199 -7.84 -13.41 -11.62
C LYS A 199 -6.40 -13.91 -11.54
N LYS A 200 -5.56 -13.52 -12.50
CA LYS A 200 -4.14 -13.91 -12.52
C LYS A 200 -3.22 -12.89 -11.84
N ILE A 201 -3.73 -11.71 -11.48
CA ILE A 201 -2.92 -10.67 -10.83
C ILE A 201 -2.89 -10.89 -9.31
N SER A 202 -3.97 -11.43 -8.76
CA SER A 202 -4.05 -11.73 -7.33
C SER A 202 -3.72 -13.19 -7.10
N ALA A 203 -2.59 -13.46 -6.45
CA ALA A 203 -2.28 -14.80 -5.93
C ALA A 203 -3.30 -15.23 -4.85
N ASN A 204 -4.03 -14.27 -4.27
CA ASN A 204 -4.94 -14.43 -3.16
C ASN A 204 -6.31 -13.87 -3.52
N GLU A 205 -7.17 -14.68 -4.12
CA GLU A 205 -8.56 -14.33 -4.50
C GLU A 205 -9.40 -13.79 -3.31
N HIS A 206 -8.92 -13.99 -2.08
CA HIS A 206 -9.60 -13.62 -0.84
C HIS A 206 -9.23 -12.22 -0.32
N GLU A 207 -8.21 -11.54 -0.91
CA GLU A 207 -7.67 -10.30 -0.34
C GLU A 207 -8.51 -9.04 -0.63
N GLU A 208 -9.63 -9.17 -1.36
CA GLU A 208 -10.43 -8.00 -1.77
C GLU A 208 -9.54 -6.88 -2.33
N GLU A 209 -8.50 -7.28 -3.05
CA GLU A 209 -7.44 -6.41 -3.51
C GLU A 209 -7.94 -5.37 -4.51
N ILE A 210 -7.43 -4.16 -4.34
CA ILE A 210 -7.66 -3.03 -5.21
C ILE A 210 -6.31 -2.48 -5.65
N LEU A 211 -6.13 -2.28 -6.94
CA LEU A 211 -4.92 -1.71 -7.47
C LEU A 211 -5.07 -0.20 -7.69
N ARG A 212 -4.21 0.56 -7.06
CA ARG A 212 -4.01 1.98 -7.33
C ARG A 212 -2.83 2.15 -8.28
N ILE A 213 -3.04 2.89 -9.36
CA ILE A 213 -2.00 3.18 -10.34
C ILE A 213 -1.65 4.67 -10.32
N GLY A 214 -0.44 4.96 -9.93
CA GLY A 214 0.11 6.31 -9.82
C GLY A 214 0.88 6.48 -8.51
N ASN A 215 1.78 7.46 -8.50
CA ASN A 215 2.66 7.73 -7.35
C ASN A 215 2.47 9.12 -6.77
N LYS A 216 1.44 9.85 -7.20
CA LYS A 216 1.15 11.15 -6.60
C LYS A 216 0.90 10.98 -5.11
N PRO A 217 1.46 11.87 -4.27
CA PRO A 217 1.14 11.89 -2.86
C PRO A 217 -0.38 11.98 -2.64
N ILE A 218 -0.91 11.23 -1.70
CA ILE A 218 -2.32 11.26 -1.31
C ILE A 218 -2.46 11.53 0.17
N ALA A 219 -3.48 12.32 0.51
CA ALA A 219 -3.88 12.52 1.89
C ALA A 219 -4.65 11.28 2.36
N VAL A 220 -4.22 10.70 3.45
CA VAL A 220 -4.80 9.50 4.05
C VAL A 220 -4.99 9.71 5.54
N LYS A 221 -5.82 8.88 6.15
CA LYS A 221 -5.81 8.70 7.61
C LYS A 221 -4.91 7.51 7.92
N ALA A 222 -4.01 7.65 8.86
CA ALA A 222 -3.17 6.57 9.34
C ALA A 222 -3.61 6.14 10.75
N LYS A 223 -3.64 4.85 10.99
CA LYS A 223 -3.88 4.26 12.30
C LYS A 223 -2.72 3.35 12.64
N PHE A 224 -2.26 3.41 13.88
CA PHE A 224 -1.33 2.43 14.37
C PHE A 224 -1.94 1.03 14.24
N ASN A 225 -1.15 0.09 13.74
CA ASN A 225 -1.61 -1.28 13.53
C ASN A 225 -1.34 -2.14 14.78
N ASP A 226 -2.40 -2.49 15.47
CA ASP A 226 -2.42 -3.32 16.69
C ASP A 226 -3.07 -4.70 16.46
N HIS A 227 -3.18 -5.15 15.21
CA HIS A 227 -3.71 -6.46 14.86
C HIS A 227 -2.86 -7.59 15.45
N GLU A 228 -3.47 -8.73 15.74
CA GLU A 228 -2.81 -9.87 16.41
C GLU A 228 -1.57 -10.36 15.65
N ASP A 229 -1.62 -10.38 14.31
CA ASP A 229 -0.51 -10.83 13.45
C ASP A 229 0.68 -9.85 13.42
N VAL A 230 0.46 -8.60 13.86
CA VAL A 230 1.48 -7.54 13.91
C VAL A 230 1.72 -7.06 15.35
N PHE A 231 1.63 -7.95 16.28
CA PHE A 231 1.64 -7.75 17.73
C PHE A 231 2.66 -6.71 18.19
N LEU A 232 2.19 -5.83 19.08
CA LEU A 232 3.01 -4.85 19.78
C LEU A 232 3.25 -5.29 21.23
N SER A 233 4.52 -5.52 21.57
CA SER A 233 4.89 -5.90 22.94
C SER A 233 4.64 -4.77 23.94
N MET A 234 4.58 -5.11 25.24
CA MET A 234 4.49 -4.10 26.30
C MET A 234 5.68 -3.14 26.31
N ASN A 235 6.89 -3.63 25.99
CA ASN A 235 8.07 -2.79 25.84
C ASN A 235 7.97 -1.91 24.59
N GLY A 236 7.44 -2.44 23.48
CA GLY A 236 7.15 -1.67 22.29
C GLY A 236 6.19 -0.50 22.57
N LEU A 237 5.11 -0.72 23.31
CA LEU A 237 4.20 0.35 23.77
C LEU A 237 4.91 1.40 24.62
N ARG A 238 5.81 0.99 25.53
CA ARG A 238 6.61 1.92 26.34
C ARG A 238 7.55 2.74 25.47
N LEU A 239 8.20 2.11 24.51
CA LEU A 239 9.09 2.79 23.57
C LEU A 239 8.34 3.86 22.76
N ILE A 240 7.17 3.54 22.22
CA ILE A 240 6.32 4.52 21.52
C ILE A 240 5.96 5.71 22.42
N LYS A 241 5.61 5.47 23.67
CA LYS A 241 5.32 6.56 24.63
C LYS A 241 6.52 7.47 24.83
N LEU A 242 7.72 6.91 24.98
CA LEU A 242 8.95 7.69 25.15
C LEU A 242 9.29 8.49 23.87
N ILE A 243 9.10 7.89 22.71
CA ILE A 243 9.26 8.58 21.41
C ILE A 243 8.29 9.77 21.33
N ASN A 244 7.02 9.56 21.67
CA ASN A 244 6.03 10.64 21.63
C ASN A 244 6.35 11.78 22.59
N LEU A 245 6.82 11.47 23.80
CA LEU A 245 7.29 12.48 24.74
C LEU A 245 8.46 13.28 24.15
N ALA A 246 9.42 12.58 23.56
CA ALA A 246 10.58 13.22 22.95
C ALA A 246 10.20 14.09 21.73
N ILE A 247 9.26 13.65 20.89
CA ILE A 247 8.74 14.46 19.76
C ILE A 247 8.05 15.73 20.27
N GLY A 248 7.29 15.62 21.35
CA GLY A 248 6.58 16.76 21.95
C GLY A 248 7.51 17.80 22.60
N GLU A 249 8.78 17.46 22.83
CA GLU A 249 9.82 18.34 23.43
C GLU A 249 10.69 19.07 22.36
N ILE A 250 10.50 18.76 21.07
CA ILE A 250 11.19 19.42 19.94
C ILE A 250 10.43 20.69 19.53
#